data_0a137100a999aa4f06481105cae8994a
#
_entry.id   0a137100a999aa4f06481105cae8994a
#
_cell.length_a   1.000
_cell.length_b   1.000
_cell.length_c   1.000
_cell.angle_alpha   90.00
_cell.angle_beta   90.00
_cell.angle_gamma   90.00
#
_symmetry.space_group_name_H-M   'P 1'
#
loop_
_entity.id
_entity.type
_entity.pdbx_description
1 polymer ?
#
loop_
_entity_poly.entity_id
_entity_poly.type
_entity_poly.pdbx_seq_one_letter_code
_entity_poly.pdbx_strand_id
1 'polypeptide(L)'
;MRTHPIGTGPFKFVEFKPNESIKVTRNPDYWKQGRPYLDGIDYTIVKNPSTGILTFVAGKVDMTSPYFLQVPLLKDLKSQDPDAICELVPSNVNRNVMMNRDAPPFDNAELRRVATLSLDRRAFIDTLTLGKGDIGGAMLPPPEGVWGMPLEMLKTLPGYDPDVQKNRADARKIMEKLGYGQNKHLAVKVSTRNIPPYRDPAVILIDHLKEVYIDGELEPIDTAQWLPKVMRKDYTVALNLTGNGLDDPDQTLYENFTCGAEGNYDGYCNPEFDKMVDRQSMEFDQTKRKELVWAIERKLTEDAARPILWHNRSGTCWHPYVKGYTPMVNSIYNGLRMEDVWLDR
;
A
#
# COMPACT_ATOMS: atom_id res chain seq x y z
N MET A 1 14.41 -10.55 21.07
CA MET A 1 13.64 -10.96 19.89
C MET A 1 14.38 -10.82 18.54
N ARG A 2 15.28 -9.86 18.34
CA ARG A 2 15.96 -9.68 17.03
C ARG A 2 16.87 -10.83 16.61
N THR A 3 17.45 -11.56 17.55
CA THR A 3 18.44 -12.62 17.28
C THR A 3 17.91 -14.04 17.52
N HIS A 4 16.86 -14.19 18.32
CA HIS A 4 16.27 -15.48 18.67
C HIS A 4 14.75 -15.33 18.75
N PRO A 5 14.05 -15.22 17.58
CA PRO A 5 12.60 -15.14 17.57
C PRO A 5 11.98 -16.44 18.04
N ILE A 6 10.98 -16.35 18.91
CA ILE A 6 10.19 -17.48 19.41
C ILE A 6 8.75 -17.26 18.95
N GLY A 7 8.11 -18.30 18.43
CA GLY A 7 6.75 -18.25 17.96
C GLY A 7 6.10 -19.64 17.87
N THR A 8 4.81 -19.67 17.60
CA THR A 8 3.99 -20.89 17.48
C THR A 8 3.77 -21.32 16.02
N GLY A 9 4.50 -20.72 15.08
CA GLY A 9 4.36 -20.95 13.65
C GLY A 9 4.86 -22.32 13.17
N PRO A 10 4.62 -22.66 11.88
CA PRO A 10 5.00 -23.94 11.30
C PRO A 10 6.50 -24.14 11.17
N PHE A 11 7.28 -23.07 11.20
CA PHE A 11 8.73 -23.12 11.06
C PHE A 11 9.41 -22.42 12.23
N LYS A 12 10.57 -22.95 12.65
CA LYS A 12 11.46 -22.40 13.67
C LYS A 12 12.64 -21.68 13.00
N PHE A 13 13.02 -20.53 13.53
CA PHE A 13 14.19 -19.79 13.08
C PHE A 13 15.49 -20.58 13.31
N VAL A 14 16.37 -20.55 12.31
CA VAL A 14 17.71 -21.18 12.38
C VAL A 14 18.78 -20.11 12.31
N GLU A 15 18.79 -19.30 11.24
CA GLU A 15 19.88 -18.35 10.99
C GLU A 15 19.37 -17.12 10.21
N PHE A 16 19.97 -15.98 10.48
CA PHE A 16 19.85 -14.77 9.67
C PHE A 16 21.23 -14.21 9.34
N LYS A 17 21.55 -14.20 8.06
CA LYS A 17 22.73 -13.51 7.52
C LYS A 17 22.27 -12.20 6.87
N PRO A 18 22.57 -11.03 7.45
CA PRO A 18 22.14 -9.75 6.92
C PRO A 18 22.53 -9.56 5.45
N ASN A 19 21.56 -9.17 4.62
CA ASN A 19 21.69 -8.97 3.17
C ASN A 19 22.00 -10.25 2.35
N GLU A 20 21.95 -11.41 2.93
CA GLU A 20 22.28 -12.70 2.29
C GLU A 20 21.10 -13.67 2.37
N SER A 21 20.74 -14.11 3.58
CA SER A 21 19.73 -15.16 3.72
C SER A 21 19.02 -15.18 5.08
N ILE A 22 17.82 -15.80 5.11
CA ILE A 22 17.14 -16.25 6.32
C ILE A 22 16.86 -17.74 6.17
N LYS A 23 17.17 -18.54 7.19
CA LYS A 23 16.87 -19.98 7.23
C LYS A 23 15.90 -20.33 8.33
N VAL A 24 14.94 -21.14 7.99
CA VAL A 24 13.98 -21.70 8.94
C VAL A 24 13.86 -23.21 8.73
N THR A 25 13.60 -23.95 9.80
CA THR A 25 13.37 -25.41 9.76
C THR A 25 11.97 -25.73 10.24
N ARG A 26 11.46 -26.90 9.90
CA ARG A 26 10.17 -27.43 10.38
C ARG A 26 10.07 -27.33 11.89
N ASN A 27 8.91 -26.89 12.38
CA ASN A 27 8.55 -26.96 13.77
C ASN A 27 7.86 -28.31 14.06
N PRO A 28 8.53 -29.27 14.74
CA PRO A 28 7.93 -30.57 15.04
C PRO A 28 6.74 -30.45 16.00
N ASP A 29 6.66 -29.37 16.78
CA ASP A 29 5.61 -29.11 17.76
C ASP A 29 4.49 -28.21 17.20
N TYR A 30 4.39 -28.13 15.86
CA TYR A 30 3.36 -27.30 15.24
C TYR A 30 1.97 -27.88 15.51
N TRP A 31 1.04 -27.02 15.92
CA TRP A 31 -0.29 -27.42 16.39
C TRP A 31 -1.19 -28.08 15.31
N LYS A 32 -0.93 -27.83 14.01
CA LYS A 32 -1.61 -28.54 12.92
C LYS A 32 -0.90 -29.86 12.63
N GLN A 33 -1.55 -30.97 12.93
CA GLN A 33 -1.00 -32.29 12.67
C GLN A 33 -0.69 -32.50 11.18
N GLY A 34 0.47 -33.14 10.89
CA GLY A 34 0.93 -33.41 9.53
C GLY A 34 1.41 -32.17 8.77
N ARG A 35 1.57 -31.04 9.42
CA ARG A 35 2.10 -29.79 8.87
C ARG A 35 3.32 -29.33 9.65
N PRO A 36 4.18 -28.47 8.98
CA PRO A 36 4.28 -28.18 7.56
C PRO A 36 4.78 -29.39 6.76
N TYR A 37 4.61 -29.40 5.44
CA TYR A 37 5.14 -30.47 4.59
C TYR A 37 6.64 -30.34 4.34
N LEU A 38 7.12 -29.11 4.13
CA LEU A 38 8.55 -28.83 3.92
C LEU A 38 9.38 -29.07 5.18
N ASP A 39 10.62 -29.55 5.02
CA ASP A 39 11.57 -29.69 6.13
C ASP A 39 12.15 -28.34 6.58
N GLY A 40 12.18 -27.36 5.68
CA GLY A 40 12.64 -26.01 5.95
C GLY A 40 12.46 -25.10 4.76
N ILE A 41 12.81 -23.81 4.93
CA ILE A 41 12.79 -22.82 3.87
C ILE A 41 14.06 -21.98 3.97
N ASP A 42 14.75 -21.84 2.85
CA ASP A 42 15.90 -20.95 2.69
C ASP A 42 15.45 -19.71 1.90
N TYR A 43 15.37 -18.56 2.54
CA TYR A 43 15.07 -17.29 1.89
C TYR A 43 16.38 -16.63 1.45
N THR A 44 16.54 -16.42 0.15
CA THR A 44 17.65 -15.64 -0.40
C THR A 44 17.28 -14.17 -0.50
N ILE A 45 18.07 -13.29 0.10
CA ILE A 45 17.82 -11.83 0.08
C ILE A 45 18.47 -11.24 -1.19
N VAL A 46 17.61 -10.85 -2.15
CA VAL A 46 18.06 -10.24 -3.41
C VAL A 46 17.65 -8.77 -3.43
N LYS A 47 18.63 -7.88 -3.52
CA LYS A 47 18.39 -6.42 -3.48
C LYS A 47 17.83 -5.86 -4.78
N ASN A 48 18.24 -6.43 -5.92
CA ASN A 48 17.82 -5.98 -7.25
C ASN A 48 16.75 -6.91 -7.81
N PRO A 49 15.55 -6.40 -8.13
CA PRO A 49 14.46 -7.22 -8.67
C PRO A 49 14.81 -8.01 -9.93
N SER A 50 15.55 -7.41 -10.87
CA SER A 50 15.98 -8.11 -12.10
C SER A 50 16.93 -9.28 -11.80
N THR A 51 17.84 -9.12 -10.82
CA THR A 51 18.66 -10.23 -10.33
C THR A 51 17.79 -11.33 -9.71
N GLY A 52 16.73 -10.97 -8.99
CA GLY A 52 15.78 -11.93 -8.43
C GLY A 52 15.07 -12.75 -9.52
N ILE A 53 14.64 -12.11 -10.61
CA ILE A 53 14.07 -12.80 -11.78
C ILE A 53 15.07 -13.79 -12.37
N LEU A 54 16.30 -13.35 -12.65
CA LEU A 54 17.35 -14.23 -13.19
C LEU A 54 17.67 -15.41 -12.26
N THR A 55 17.65 -15.19 -10.95
CA THR A 55 17.86 -16.24 -9.95
C THR A 55 16.74 -17.30 -10.01
N PHE A 56 15.50 -16.87 -10.19
CA PHE A 56 14.34 -17.75 -10.37
C PHE A 56 14.40 -18.51 -11.70
N VAL A 57 14.58 -17.82 -12.83
CA VAL A 57 14.67 -18.41 -14.17
C VAL A 57 15.81 -19.43 -14.25
N ALA A 58 16.92 -19.20 -13.55
CA ALA A 58 18.02 -20.16 -13.46
C ALA A 58 17.75 -21.37 -12.55
N GLY A 59 16.55 -21.50 -11.98
CA GLY A 59 16.15 -22.60 -11.10
C GLY A 59 16.90 -22.63 -9.75
N LYS A 60 17.48 -21.51 -9.32
CA LYS A 60 18.22 -21.42 -8.04
C LYS A 60 17.29 -21.23 -6.85
N VAL A 61 16.06 -20.83 -7.08
CA VAL A 61 14.99 -20.71 -6.10
C VAL A 61 13.70 -21.32 -6.66
N ASP A 62 12.89 -21.91 -5.80
CA ASP A 62 11.67 -22.62 -6.18
C ASP A 62 10.50 -21.68 -6.49
N MET A 63 10.50 -20.52 -5.85
CA MET A 63 9.50 -19.47 -6.04
C MET A 63 10.07 -18.08 -5.74
N THR A 64 9.45 -17.06 -6.32
CA THR A 64 9.71 -15.69 -5.93
C THR A 64 9.13 -15.42 -4.54
N SER A 65 9.68 -14.45 -3.83
CA SER A 65 9.04 -14.03 -2.58
C SER A 65 7.61 -13.58 -2.86
N PRO A 66 6.62 -14.00 -2.05
CA PRO A 66 5.24 -13.55 -2.20
C PRO A 66 5.14 -12.02 -2.25
N TYR A 67 4.30 -11.53 -3.17
CA TYR A 67 4.06 -10.09 -3.41
C TYR A 67 5.29 -9.28 -3.86
N PHE A 68 6.36 -9.95 -4.27
CA PHE A 68 7.59 -9.29 -4.67
C PHE A 68 7.49 -8.64 -6.05
N LEU A 69 6.79 -9.28 -7.00
CA LEU A 69 6.78 -8.86 -8.39
C LEU A 69 5.71 -7.80 -8.64
N GLN A 70 6.15 -6.63 -9.07
CA GLN A 70 5.28 -5.64 -9.69
C GLN A 70 4.89 -6.09 -11.10
N VAL A 71 3.77 -5.58 -11.63
CA VAL A 71 3.21 -6.03 -12.92
C VAL A 71 4.22 -6.03 -14.08
N PRO A 72 5.05 -4.97 -14.28
CA PRO A 72 6.05 -5.00 -15.34
C PRO A 72 7.06 -6.15 -15.18
N LEU A 73 7.52 -6.39 -13.94
CA LEU A 73 8.47 -7.47 -13.63
C LEU A 73 7.86 -8.86 -13.78
N LEU A 74 6.58 -9.02 -13.45
CA LEU A 74 5.85 -10.27 -13.68
C LEU A 74 5.80 -10.60 -15.18
N LYS A 75 5.51 -9.60 -16.03
CA LYS A 75 5.51 -9.76 -17.48
C LYS A 75 6.88 -10.15 -18.01
N ASP A 76 7.94 -9.51 -17.49
CA ASP A 76 9.31 -9.81 -17.86
C ASP A 76 9.69 -11.25 -17.48
N LEU A 77 9.40 -11.69 -16.25
CA LEU A 77 9.64 -13.06 -15.79
C LEU A 77 8.92 -14.08 -16.68
N LYS A 78 7.63 -13.89 -16.95
CA LYS A 78 6.85 -14.80 -17.82
C LYS A 78 7.38 -14.88 -19.25
N SER A 79 8.03 -13.84 -19.75
CA SER A 79 8.66 -13.89 -21.08
C SER A 79 9.95 -14.71 -21.08
N GLN A 80 10.66 -14.80 -19.95
CA GLN A 80 11.92 -15.55 -19.80
C GLN A 80 11.69 -16.99 -19.35
N ASP A 81 10.63 -17.26 -18.57
CA ASP A 81 10.19 -18.59 -18.12
C ASP A 81 8.68 -18.75 -18.35
N PRO A 82 8.29 -19.17 -19.57
CA PRO A 82 6.88 -19.39 -19.93
C PRO A 82 6.18 -20.47 -19.10
N ASP A 83 6.92 -21.46 -18.60
CA ASP A 83 6.39 -22.58 -17.82
C ASP A 83 6.11 -22.21 -16.36
N ALA A 84 6.70 -21.13 -15.84
CA ALA A 84 6.43 -20.66 -14.48
C ALA A 84 4.94 -20.40 -14.26
N ILE A 85 4.40 -20.85 -13.16
CA ILE A 85 3.05 -20.48 -12.72
C ILE A 85 3.16 -19.13 -12.01
N CYS A 86 2.38 -18.16 -12.47
CA CYS A 86 2.39 -16.82 -11.88
C CYS A 86 0.97 -16.32 -11.62
N GLU A 87 0.72 -15.79 -10.45
CA GLU A 87 -0.55 -15.17 -10.10
C GLU A 87 -0.36 -13.71 -9.69
N LEU A 88 -1.29 -12.86 -10.10
CA LEU A 88 -1.37 -11.45 -9.76
C LEU A 88 -2.61 -11.22 -8.91
N VAL A 89 -2.41 -10.88 -7.63
CA VAL A 89 -3.50 -10.68 -6.67
C VAL A 89 -3.39 -9.32 -5.98
N PRO A 90 -4.51 -8.76 -5.50
CA PRO A 90 -4.45 -7.61 -4.59
C PRO A 90 -3.62 -7.97 -3.35
N SER A 91 -2.84 -7.01 -2.87
CA SER A 91 -1.97 -7.23 -1.71
C SER A 91 -2.47 -6.54 -0.44
N ASN A 92 -3.67 -5.98 -0.47
CA ASN A 92 -4.22 -5.11 0.58
C ASN A 92 -3.22 -4.01 1.02
N VAL A 93 -2.53 -3.48 0.03
CA VAL A 93 -1.58 -2.37 0.17
C VAL A 93 -2.05 -1.24 -0.73
N ASN A 94 -2.28 -0.08 -0.15
CA ASN A 94 -2.57 1.12 -0.92
C ASN A 94 -1.38 2.07 -0.98
N ARG A 95 -1.34 2.91 -2.00
CA ARG A 95 -0.49 4.08 -2.07
C ARG A 95 -1.29 5.31 -1.75
N ASN A 96 -0.73 6.17 -0.94
CA ASN A 96 -1.44 7.32 -0.41
C ASN A 96 -0.54 8.55 -0.29
N VAL A 97 -1.19 9.70 -0.17
CA VAL A 97 -0.56 10.98 0.05
C VAL A 97 -0.80 11.40 1.49
N MET A 98 0.27 11.57 2.24
CA MET A 98 0.23 12.16 3.58
C MET A 98 0.53 13.65 3.48
N MET A 99 -0.22 14.47 4.19
CA MET A 99 -0.04 15.91 4.28
C MET A 99 0.05 16.29 5.75
N ASN A 100 1.15 16.92 6.15
CA ASN A 100 1.34 17.32 7.55
C ASN A 100 0.32 18.37 7.97
N ARG A 101 -0.65 17.98 8.79
CA ARG A 101 -1.74 18.86 9.25
C ARG A 101 -1.35 19.77 10.41
N ASP A 102 -0.22 19.48 11.06
CA ASP A 102 0.25 20.19 12.24
C ASP A 102 1.15 21.39 11.87
N ALA A 103 1.44 21.56 10.56
CA ALA A 103 2.33 22.61 10.08
C ALA A 103 1.87 23.18 8.73
N PRO A 104 2.16 24.48 8.45
CA PRO A 104 1.97 25.07 7.13
C PRO A 104 2.72 24.30 6.03
N PRO A 105 2.19 24.28 4.80
CA PRO A 105 0.93 24.91 4.37
C PRO A 105 -0.30 24.01 4.53
N PHE A 106 -0.13 22.73 4.88
CA PHE A 106 -1.21 21.75 4.90
C PHE A 106 -1.99 21.66 6.23
N ASP A 107 -1.75 22.56 7.18
CA ASP A 107 -2.70 22.92 8.25
C ASP A 107 -3.99 23.52 7.64
N ASN A 108 -3.89 24.16 6.48
CA ASN A 108 -5.02 24.69 5.71
C ASN A 108 -5.79 23.55 4.99
N ALA A 109 -7.08 23.39 5.33
CA ALA A 109 -7.95 22.38 4.74
C ALA A 109 -8.17 22.55 3.23
N GLU A 110 -8.24 23.79 2.74
CA GLU A 110 -8.41 24.07 1.32
C GLU A 110 -7.19 23.61 0.49
N LEU A 111 -5.97 23.77 1.02
CA LEU A 111 -4.77 23.27 0.35
C LEU A 111 -4.72 21.74 0.29
N ARG A 112 -5.20 21.04 1.34
CA ARG A 112 -5.34 19.58 1.30
C ARG A 112 -6.37 19.13 0.27
N ARG A 113 -7.48 19.88 0.17
CA ARG A 113 -8.50 19.64 -0.85
C ARG A 113 -7.93 19.84 -2.27
N VAL A 114 -7.16 20.91 -2.50
CA VAL A 114 -6.48 21.16 -3.78
C VAL A 114 -5.59 19.96 -4.16
N ALA A 115 -4.74 19.50 -3.24
CA ALA A 115 -3.89 18.34 -3.49
C ALA A 115 -4.71 17.07 -3.83
N THR A 116 -5.85 16.86 -3.17
CA THR A 116 -6.76 15.74 -3.48
C THR A 116 -7.38 15.86 -4.87
N LEU A 117 -7.80 17.06 -5.27
CA LEU A 117 -8.42 17.33 -6.57
C LEU A 117 -7.41 17.29 -7.73
N SER A 118 -6.11 17.43 -7.49
CA SER A 118 -5.09 17.35 -8.54
C SER A 118 -4.89 15.93 -9.08
N LEU A 119 -5.28 14.91 -8.34
CA LEU A 119 -4.92 13.52 -8.55
C LEU A 119 -5.63 12.89 -9.76
N ASP A 120 -4.87 12.38 -10.71
CA ASP A 120 -5.33 11.46 -11.74
C ASP A 120 -4.91 10.03 -11.35
N ARG A 121 -5.81 9.31 -10.70
CA ARG A 121 -5.54 7.94 -10.23
C ARG A 121 -5.30 6.96 -11.36
N ARG A 122 -5.98 7.16 -12.49
CA ARG A 122 -5.80 6.32 -13.67
C ARG A 122 -4.41 6.45 -14.26
N ALA A 123 -3.87 7.66 -14.33
CA ALA A 123 -2.51 7.90 -14.82
C ALA A 123 -1.45 7.17 -13.99
N PHE A 124 -1.59 7.11 -12.66
CA PHE A 124 -0.70 6.30 -11.81
C PHE A 124 -0.78 4.81 -12.16
N ILE A 125 -2.00 4.28 -12.25
CA ILE A 125 -2.25 2.86 -12.51
C ILE A 125 -1.71 2.47 -13.88
N ASP A 126 -2.03 3.24 -14.92
CA ASP A 126 -1.64 2.92 -16.29
C ASP A 126 -0.12 2.98 -16.47
N THR A 127 0.53 4.01 -15.91
CA THR A 127 1.99 4.19 -16.03
C THR A 127 2.77 3.16 -15.23
N LEU A 128 2.38 2.91 -13.97
CA LEU A 128 3.20 2.13 -13.04
C LEU A 128 2.82 0.65 -12.98
N THR A 129 1.59 0.30 -13.38
CA THR A 129 1.07 -1.06 -13.23
C THR A 129 0.50 -1.63 -14.53
N LEU A 130 0.74 -1.00 -15.67
CA LEU A 130 0.18 -1.41 -16.97
C LEU A 130 -1.36 -1.61 -16.91
N GLY A 131 -2.04 -0.74 -16.18
CA GLY A 131 -3.49 -0.79 -15.98
C GLY A 131 -3.99 -1.79 -14.93
N LYS A 132 -3.09 -2.48 -14.20
CA LYS A 132 -3.42 -3.53 -13.23
C LYS A 132 -3.35 -3.04 -11.79
N GLY A 133 -4.19 -2.09 -11.44
CA GLY A 133 -4.38 -1.58 -10.08
C GLY A 133 -5.84 -1.22 -9.86
N ASP A 134 -6.25 -1.07 -8.62
CA ASP A 134 -7.64 -0.86 -8.28
C ASP A 134 -7.84 0.53 -7.64
N ILE A 135 -8.80 1.29 -8.16
CA ILE A 135 -9.21 2.56 -7.54
C ILE A 135 -10.11 2.22 -6.35
N GLY A 136 -9.75 2.70 -5.17
CA GLY A 136 -10.48 2.48 -3.93
C GLY A 136 -10.33 3.64 -2.97
N GLY A 137 -11.07 3.59 -1.87
CA GLY A 137 -10.93 4.45 -0.71
C GLY A 137 -9.87 3.93 0.27
N ALA A 138 -10.10 4.11 1.57
CA ALA A 138 -9.18 3.63 2.61
C ALA A 138 -9.15 2.09 2.68
N MET A 139 -10.29 1.44 2.39
CA MET A 139 -10.41 -0.01 2.35
C MET A 139 -10.12 -0.57 0.96
N LEU A 140 -9.71 -1.84 0.90
CA LEU A 140 -9.59 -2.58 -0.35
C LEU A 140 -10.93 -2.61 -1.08
N PRO A 141 -10.99 -2.19 -2.36
CA PRO A 141 -12.26 -2.16 -3.10
C PRO A 141 -12.74 -3.56 -3.49
N PRO A 142 -14.07 -3.72 -3.76
CA PRO A 142 -14.59 -4.95 -4.33
C PRO A 142 -14.00 -5.20 -5.75
N PRO A 143 -13.99 -6.48 -6.26
CA PRO A 143 -14.68 -7.62 -5.65
C PRO A 143 -13.88 -8.32 -4.54
N GLU A 144 -12.56 -8.10 -4.44
CA GLU A 144 -11.71 -8.82 -3.48
C GLU A 144 -11.82 -8.27 -2.06
N GLY A 145 -12.01 -6.95 -1.91
CA GLY A 145 -12.26 -6.33 -0.60
C GLY A 145 -13.74 -6.44 -0.20
N VAL A 146 -13.98 -6.81 1.05
CA VAL A 146 -15.34 -6.96 1.57
C VAL A 146 -15.94 -5.62 1.95
N TRP A 147 -15.12 -4.66 2.40
CA TRP A 147 -15.55 -3.45 3.09
C TRP A 147 -15.47 -2.19 2.25
N GLY A 148 -14.59 -2.16 1.23
CA GLY A 148 -14.35 -0.96 0.43
C GLY A 148 -15.59 -0.44 -0.26
N MET A 149 -15.67 0.89 -0.39
CA MET A 149 -16.75 1.56 -1.08
C MET A 149 -16.74 1.20 -2.57
N PRO A 150 -17.88 0.83 -3.17
CA PRO A 150 -17.98 0.61 -4.61
C PRO A 150 -17.55 1.83 -5.43
N LEU A 151 -16.90 1.60 -6.58
CA LEU A 151 -16.35 2.66 -7.43
C LEU A 151 -17.41 3.70 -7.84
N GLU A 152 -18.65 3.27 -8.10
CA GLU A 152 -19.72 4.19 -8.49
C GLU A 152 -20.09 5.17 -7.37
N MET A 153 -19.96 4.77 -6.12
CA MET A 153 -20.13 5.67 -5.00
C MET A 153 -18.89 6.58 -4.83
N LEU A 154 -17.69 6.03 -4.99
CA LEU A 154 -16.45 6.82 -4.91
C LEU A 154 -16.42 7.96 -5.94
N LYS A 155 -16.89 7.74 -7.17
CA LYS A 155 -16.95 8.76 -8.23
C LYS A 155 -17.73 10.01 -7.83
N THR A 156 -18.59 9.94 -6.82
CA THR A 156 -19.36 11.08 -6.31
C THR A 156 -18.57 11.93 -5.30
N LEU A 157 -17.39 11.47 -4.89
CA LEU A 157 -16.58 12.10 -3.86
C LEU A 157 -15.51 13.03 -4.45
N PRO A 158 -15.05 14.04 -3.68
CA PRO A 158 -14.01 14.95 -4.11
C PRO A 158 -12.76 14.23 -4.64
N GLY A 159 -12.33 14.59 -5.86
CA GLY A 159 -11.13 14.02 -6.48
C GLY A 159 -11.29 12.64 -7.10
N TYR A 160 -12.47 12.01 -7.00
CA TYR A 160 -12.77 10.73 -7.67
C TYR A 160 -13.62 10.88 -8.93
N ASP A 161 -14.11 12.08 -9.24
CA ASP A 161 -14.78 12.36 -10.51
C ASP A 161 -13.82 11.98 -11.67
N PRO A 162 -14.26 11.15 -12.63
CA PRO A 162 -13.43 10.73 -13.77
C PRO A 162 -13.00 11.90 -14.67
N ASP A 163 -13.70 13.02 -14.63
CA ASP A 163 -13.25 14.26 -15.28
C ASP A 163 -12.18 14.96 -14.44
N VAL A 164 -10.94 14.50 -14.63
CA VAL A 164 -9.76 15.06 -13.95
C VAL A 164 -9.57 16.54 -14.25
N GLN A 165 -9.91 16.99 -15.47
CA GLN A 165 -9.72 18.41 -15.83
C GLN A 165 -10.70 19.31 -15.09
N LYS A 166 -11.92 18.84 -14.85
CA LYS A 166 -12.90 19.54 -14.00
C LYS A 166 -12.40 19.63 -12.56
N ASN A 167 -11.89 18.52 -11.97
CA ASN A 167 -11.31 18.51 -10.64
C ASN A 167 -10.17 19.53 -10.52
N ARG A 168 -9.24 19.53 -11.50
CA ARG A 168 -8.10 20.45 -11.51
C ARG A 168 -8.54 21.91 -11.72
N ALA A 169 -9.57 22.15 -12.52
CA ALA A 169 -10.13 23.49 -12.68
C ALA A 169 -10.72 24.02 -11.34
N ASP A 170 -11.40 23.19 -10.59
CA ASP A 170 -11.92 23.57 -9.28
C ASP A 170 -10.79 23.76 -8.25
N ALA A 171 -9.74 22.94 -8.30
CA ALA A 171 -8.53 23.11 -7.50
C ALA A 171 -7.85 24.47 -7.78
N ARG A 172 -7.69 24.84 -9.06
CA ARG A 172 -7.10 26.16 -9.44
C ARG A 172 -7.91 27.33 -8.91
N LYS A 173 -9.25 27.26 -8.95
CA LYS A 173 -10.11 28.31 -8.36
C LYS A 173 -9.87 28.48 -6.86
N ILE A 174 -9.62 27.40 -6.14
CA ILE A 174 -9.28 27.44 -4.71
C ILE A 174 -7.90 28.10 -4.53
N MET A 175 -6.91 27.69 -5.33
CA MET A 175 -5.56 28.28 -5.26
C MET A 175 -5.57 29.78 -5.54
N GLU A 176 -6.33 30.22 -6.55
CA GLU A 176 -6.47 31.64 -6.89
C GLU A 176 -7.06 32.45 -5.72
N LYS A 177 -8.07 31.91 -5.00
CA LYS A 177 -8.61 32.55 -3.79
C LYS A 177 -7.58 32.64 -2.66
N LEU A 178 -6.63 31.68 -2.60
CA LEU A 178 -5.53 31.67 -1.64
C LEU A 178 -4.34 32.53 -2.08
N GLY A 179 -4.44 33.20 -3.23
CA GLY A 179 -3.41 34.11 -3.74
C GLY A 179 -2.27 33.42 -4.51
N TYR A 180 -2.51 32.20 -5.00
CA TYR A 180 -1.63 31.47 -5.91
C TYR A 180 -2.22 31.46 -7.31
N GLY A 181 -1.40 31.24 -8.35
CA GLY A 181 -1.84 31.24 -9.75
C GLY A 181 -0.65 31.08 -10.68
N GLN A 182 -0.84 31.31 -11.97
CA GLN A 182 0.18 31.08 -13.02
C GLN A 182 1.54 31.76 -12.75
N ASN A 183 1.55 32.91 -12.06
CA ASN A 183 2.76 33.68 -11.77
C ASN A 183 3.26 33.52 -10.33
N LYS A 184 2.56 32.72 -9.51
CA LYS A 184 2.92 32.51 -8.10
C LYS A 184 2.46 31.15 -7.64
N HIS A 185 3.37 30.20 -7.62
CA HIS A 185 3.12 28.84 -7.16
C HIS A 185 3.45 28.66 -5.68
N LEU A 186 2.84 27.68 -5.06
CA LEU A 186 3.19 27.20 -3.72
C LEU A 186 4.31 26.16 -3.85
N ALA A 187 5.48 26.44 -3.27
CA ALA A 187 6.58 25.48 -3.23
C ALA A 187 6.43 24.50 -2.05
N VAL A 188 6.59 23.21 -2.29
CA VAL A 188 6.53 22.15 -1.26
C VAL A 188 7.59 21.08 -1.50
N LYS A 189 8.05 20.42 -0.42
CA LYS A 189 8.84 19.20 -0.54
C LYS A 189 7.93 17.98 -0.54
N VAL A 190 8.17 17.06 -1.48
CA VAL A 190 7.49 15.76 -1.59
C VAL A 190 8.46 14.68 -1.10
N SER A 191 8.33 14.33 0.17
CA SER A 191 9.18 13.33 0.82
C SER A 191 8.72 11.91 0.47
N THR A 192 9.65 11.02 0.21
CA THR A 192 9.35 9.60 -0.02
C THR A 192 10.57 8.72 0.21
N ARG A 193 10.38 7.41 0.38
CA ARG A 193 11.51 6.48 0.48
C ARG A 193 12.24 6.40 -0.87
N ASN A 194 13.58 6.38 -0.83
CA ASN A 194 14.41 6.30 -2.03
C ASN A 194 14.48 4.86 -2.60
N ILE A 195 13.34 4.27 -2.87
CA ILE A 195 13.20 3.00 -3.58
C ILE A 195 12.08 3.11 -4.61
N PRO A 196 12.15 2.39 -5.77
CA PRO A 196 11.22 2.60 -6.89
C PRO A 196 9.73 2.56 -6.52
N PRO A 197 9.22 1.60 -5.71
CA PRO A 197 7.79 1.56 -5.38
C PRO A 197 7.22 2.80 -4.68
N TYR A 198 8.09 3.65 -4.15
CA TYR A 198 7.74 4.90 -3.47
C TYR A 198 8.15 6.12 -4.29
N ARG A 199 9.36 6.11 -4.86
CA ARG A 199 9.91 7.25 -5.59
C ARG A 199 9.17 7.51 -6.91
N ASP A 200 8.92 6.47 -7.69
CA ASP A 200 8.34 6.63 -9.02
C ASP A 200 6.93 7.22 -8.99
N PRO A 201 6.00 6.81 -8.10
CA PRO A 201 4.73 7.52 -7.95
C PRO A 201 4.86 8.92 -7.36
N ALA A 202 5.92 9.23 -6.59
CA ALA A 202 6.14 10.60 -6.09
C ALA A 202 6.47 11.58 -7.23
N VAL A 203 7.18 11.13 -8.26
CA VAL A 203 7.44 11.94 -9.47
C VAL A 203 6.13 12.28 -10.19
N ILE A 204 5.23 11.30 -10.40
CA ILE A 204 3.91 11.54 -11.01
C ILE A 204 3.07 12.47 -10.12
N LEU A 205 3.12 12.32 -8.80
CA LEU A 205 2.42 13.23 -7.87
C LEU A 205 2.88 14.68 -8.05
N ILE A 206 4.18 14.91 -8.20
CA ILE A 206 4.75 16.25 -8.43
C ILE A 206 4.17 16.87 -9.71
N ASP A 207 4.09 16.10 -10.79
CA ASP A 207 3.48 16.58 -12.04
C ASP A 207 2.00 16.93 -11.86
N HIS A 208 1.24 16.12 -11.08
CA HIS A 208 -0.15 16.43 -10.79
C HIS A 208 -0.33 17.69 -9.94
N LEU A 209 0.52 17.89 -8.94
CA LEU A 209 0.50 19.08 -8.09
C LEU A 209 0.81 20.35 -8.89
N LYS A 210 1.71 20.26 -9.88
CA LYS A 210 2.06 21.38 -10.75
C LYS A 210 0.88 21.89 -11.54
N GLU A 211 -0.03 21.02 -11.99
CA GLU A 211 -1.26 21.36 -12.70
C GLU A 211 -2.21 22.28 -11.90
N VAL A 212 -1.99 22.41 -10.61
CA VAL A 212 -2.81 23.19 -9.68
C VAL A 212 -1.98 24.23 -8.90
N TYR A 213 -0.89 24.73 -9.51
CA TYR A 213 -0.02 25.77 -8.97
C TYR A 213 0.72 25.38 -7.68
N ILE A 214 1.08 24.11 -7.54
CA ILE A 214 1.94 23.62 -6.45
C ILE A 214 3.21 23.04 -7.07
N ASP A 215 4.36 23.67 -6.82
CA ASP A 215 5.66 23.18 -7.26
C ASP A 215 6.23 22.22 -6.21
N GLY A 216 6.28 20.94 -6.56
CA GLY A 216 6.86 19.90 -5.72
C GLY A 216 8.34 19.70 -6.01
N GLU A 217 9.16 19.65 -4.95
CA GLU A 217 10.55 19.20 -5.01
C GLU A 217 10.64 17.79 -4.39
N LEU A 218 11.19 16.84 -5.15
CA LEU A 218 11.37 15.47 -4.67
C LEU A 218 12.41 15.41 -3.54
N GLU A 219 12.03 14.90 -2.38
CA GLU A 219 12.92 14.63 -1.26
C GLU A 219 13.03 13.12 -1.00
N PRO A 220 14.03 12.44 -1.63
CA PRO A 220 14.22 11.00 -1.45
C PRO A 220 14.92 10.72 -0.12
N ILE A 221 14.29 9.91 0.74
CA ILE A 221 14.75 9.58 2.09
C ILE A 221 15.25 8.14 2.14
N ASP A 222 16.40 7.92 2.76
CA ASP A 222 16.89 6.57 3.04
C ASP A 222 15.86 5.76 3.84
N THR A 223 15.72 4.48 3.49
CA THR A 223 14.72 3.59 4.09
C THR A 223 14.83 3.51 5.62
N ALA A 224 16.05 3.55 6.17
CA ALA A 224 16.24 3.49 7.63
C ALA A 224 15.82 4.78 8.33
N GLN A 225 15.83 5.92 7.62
CA GLN A 225 15.44 7.23 8.15
C GLN A 225 13.97 7.56 7.93
N TRP A 226 13.28 6.80 7.07
CA TRP A 226 11.88 7.08 6.68
C TRP A 226 10.93 7.07 7.87
N LEU A 227 10.85 5.96 8.59
CA LEU A 227 9.91 5.82 9.71
C LEU A 227 10.16 6.86 10.82
N PRO A 228 11.40 7.06 11.31
CA PRO A 228 11.69 8.13 12.25
C PRO A 228 11.27 9.52 11.76
N LYS A 229 11.40 9.83 10.47
CA LYS A 229 11.02 11.13 9.88
C LYS A 229 9.51 11.32 9.90
N VAL A 230 8.73 10.34 9.42
CA VAL A 230 7.26 10.47 9.37
C VAL A 230 6.61 10.45 10.76
N MET A 231 7.16 9.69 11.71
CA MET A 231 6.69 9.68 13.10
C MET A 231 6.86 11.03 13.80
N ARG A 232 7.91 11.77 13.46
CA ARG A 232 8.10 13.14 13.95
C ARG A 232 7.34 14.18 13.15
N LYS A 233 6.61 13.76 12.09
CA LYS A 233 5.93 14.66 11.14
C LYS A 233 6.88 15.70 10.50
N ASP A 234 8.15 15.32 10.32
CA ASP A 234 9.18 16.14 9.70
C ASP A 234 9.11 16.06 8.16
N TYR A 235 7.98 16.49 7.60
CA TYR A 235 7.73 16.54 6.15
C TYR A 235 6.57 17.51 5.86
N THR A 236 6.46 17.95 4.61
CA THR A 236 5.34 18.80 4.15
C THR A 236 4.26 17.94 3.49
N VAL A 237 4.61 17.29 2.38
CA VAL A 237 3.83 16.25 1.70
C VAL A 237 4.67 15.00 1.64
N ALA A 238 4.06 13.85 1.78
CA ALA A 238 4.77 12.60 1.61
C ALA A 238 3.96 11.58 0.82
N LEU A 239 4.64 10.80 -0.03
CA LEU A 239 4.07 9.63 -0.65
C LEU A 239 4.43 8.41 0.16
N ASN A 240 3.41 7.65 0.57
CA ASN A 240 3.59 6.47 1.41
C ASN A 240 2.80 5.26 0.88
N LEU A 241 3.14 4.09 1.42
CA LEU A 241 2.38 2.86 1.28
C LEU A 241 1.85 2.46 2.65
N THR A 242 0.58 2.06 2.69
CA THR A 242 -0.03 1.45 3.89
C THR A 242 -0.51 0.05 3.53
N GLY A 243 -0.06 -0.94 4.28
CA GLY A 243 -0.46 -2.33 4.11
C GLY A 243 -1.24 -2.83 5.32
N ASN A 244 -2.28 -3.62 5.07
CA ASN A 244 -3.12 -4.21 6.10
C ASN A 244 -3.01 -5.74 6.06
N GLY A 245 -2.84 -6.35 7.23
CA GLY A 245 -2.74 -7.80 7.39
C GLY A 245 -4.08 -8.52 7.37
N LEU A 246 -5.16 -7.79 7.55
CA LEU A 246 -6.54 -8.27 7.60
C LEU A 246 -7.43 -7.40 6.71
N ASP A 247 -8.43 -8.01 6.06
CA ASP A 247 -9.52 -7.28 5.44
C ASP A 247 -10.62 -7.04 6.50
N ASP A 248 -10.25 -6.24 7.51
CA ASP A 248 -11.18 -5.74 8.52
C ASP A 248 -10.95 -4.23 8.73
N PRO A 249 -12.01 -3.43 8.78
CA PRO A 249 -11.91 -1.99 8.93
C PRO A 249 -11.18 -1.55 10.21
N ASP A 250 -11.31 -2.30 11.29
CA ASP A 250 -10.74 -1.93 12.58
C ASP A 250 -9.23 -1.74 12.50
N GLN A 251 -8.51 -2.66 11.83
CA GLN A 251 -7.06 -2.51 11.68
C GLN A 251 -6.72 -1.19 10.98
N THR A 252 -7.33 -0.94 9.83
CA THR A 252 -7.03 0.26 9.04
C THR A 252 -7.42 1.54 9.78
N LEU A 253 -8.61 1.57 10.35
CA LEU A 253 -9.19 2.80 10.90
C LEU A 253 -8.56 3.18 12.24
N TYR A 254 -8.46 2.22 13.18
CA TYR A 254 -7.85 2.50 14.49
C TYR A 254 -6.34 2.75 14.41
N GLU A 255 -5.61 2.02 13.55
CA GLU A 255 -4.15 2.19 13.47
C GLU A 255 -3.73 3.47 12.75
N ASN A 256 -4.53 3.97 11.77
CA ASN A 256 -4.07 5.02 10.88
C ASN A 256 -4.84 6.34 10.95
N PHE A 257 -6.08 6.36 11.47
CA PHE A 257 -6.96 7.53 11.31
C PHE A 257 -7.58 8.06 12.60
N THR A 258 -7.65 7.27 13.67
CA THR A 258 -8.16 7.80 14.94
C THR A 258 -7.19 8.78 15.58
N CYS A 259 -7.72 9.67 16.44
CA CYS A 259 -6.91 10.64 17.17
C CYS A 259 -5.82 9.94 18.00
N GLY A 260 -4.56 10.33 17.80
CA GLY A 260 -3.43 9.77 18.53
C GLY A 260 -3.00 8.37 18.13
N ALA A 261 -3.57 7.78 17.08
CA ALA A 261 -3.14 6.47 16.58
C ALA A 261 -1.67 6.48 16.14
N GLU A 262 -0.96 5.37 16.37
CA GLU A 262 0.48 5.25 16.11
C GLU A 262 0.83 5.44 14.62
N GLY A 263 -0.01 4.93 13.70
CA GLY A 263 0.14 5.08 12.26
C GLY A 263 -0.44 6.38 11.68
N ASN A 264 -0.97 7.26 12.54
CA ASN A 264 -1.53 8.55 12.14
C ASN A 264 -0.42 9.61 11.96
N TYR A 265 0.39 9.40 10.93
CA TYR A 265 1.56 10.24 10.65
C TYR A 265 1.21 11.64 10.16
N ASP A 266 0.01 11.86 9.63
CA ASP A 266 -0.45 13.13 9.05
C ASP A 266 -1.19 14.05 10.05
N GLY A 267 -1.47 13.56 11.25
CA GLY A 267 -2.10 14.36 12.31
C GLY A 267 -3.60 14.56 12.13
N TYR A 268 -4.26 13.68 11.39
CA TYR A 268 -5.72 13.69 11.32
C TYR A 268 -6.32 13.40 12.70
N CYS A 269 -7.17 14.27 13.20
CA CYS A 269 -7.91 14.05 14.44
C CYS A 269 -9.28 14.70 14.36
N ASN A 270 -10.31 13.88 14.46
CA ASN A 270 -11.69 14.31 14.46
C ASN A 270 -12.49 13.41 15.42
N PRO A 271 -12.91 13.92 16.61
CA PRO A 271 -13.62 13.12 17.61
C PRO A 271 -14.96 12.53 17.12
N GLU A 272 -15.62 13.17 16.16
CA GLU A 272 -16.85 12.59 15.57
C GLU A 272 -16.49 11.41 14.64
N PHE A 273 -15.37 11.50 13.94
CA PHE A 273 -14.83 10.37 13.16
C PHE A 273 -14.51 9.18 14.08
N ASP A 274 -13.85 9.41 15.21
CA ASP A 274 -13.52 8.35 16.18
C ASP A 274 -14.79 7.62 16.65
N LYS A 275 -15.87 8.36 16.94
CA LYS A 275 -17.19 7.76 17.27
C LYS A 275 -17.78 6.95 16.12
N MET A 276 -17.58 7.37 14.86
CA MET A 276 -18.02 6.57 13.71
C MET A 276 -17.25 5.25 13.62
N VAL A 277 -15.94 5.28 13.89
CA VAL A 277 -15.09 4.08 13.93
C VAL A 277 -15.54 3.14 15.04
N ASP A 278 -15.79 3.63 16.26
CA ASP A 278 -16.31 2.83 17.37
C ASP A 278 -17.67 2.19 17.03
N ARG A 279 -18.55 2.97 16.41
CA ARG A 279 -19.88 2.47 16.03
C ARG A 279 -19.82 1.34 15.00
N GLN A 280 -18.96 1.45 13.96
CA GLN A 280 -18.84 0.36 12.98
C GLN A 280 -18.25 -0.89 13.60
N SER A 281 -17.28 -0.74 14.53
CA SER A 281 -16.64 -1.87 15.22
C SER A 281 -17.59 -2.67 16.10
N MET A 282 -18.64 -2.04 16.61
CA MET A 282 -19.69 -2.68 17.41
C MET A 282 -20.84 -3.28 16.60
N GLU A 283 -20.88 -3.08 15.28
CA GLU A 283 -21.96 -3.57 14.43
C GLU A 283 -21.70 -5.03 13.98
N PHE A 284 -22.62 -5.94 14.30
CA PHE A 284 -22.52 -7.36 13.98
C PHE A 284 -23.14 -7.71 12.61
N ASP A 285 -24.11 -6.91 12.14
CA ASP A 285 -24.67 -7.11 10.81
C ASP A 285 -23.71 -6.59 9.75
N GLN A 286 -23.20 -7.49 8.92
CA GLN A 286 -22.19 -7.14 7.90
C GLN A 286 -22.68 -6.09 6.91
N THR A 287 -23.96 -6.11 6.53
CA THR A 287 -24.53 -5.15 5.58
C THR A 287 -24.56 -3.75 6.19
N LYS A 288 -25.06 -3.64 7.41
CA LYS A 288 -25.09 -2.37 8.15
C LYS A 288 -23.66 -1.87 8.46
N ARG A 289 -22.76 -2.79 8.82
CA ARG A 289 -21.35 -2.44 9.06
C ARG A 289 -20.69 -1.87 7.81
N LYS A 290 -20.97 -2.43 6.61
CA LYS A 290 -20.52 -1.87 5.33
C LYS A 290 -21.02 -0.43 5.11
N GLU A 291 -22.27 -0.16 5.36
CA GLU A 291 -22.84 1.19 5.23
C GLU A 291 -22.13 2.19 6.16
N LEU A 292 -21.83 1.79 7.39
CA LEU A 292 -21.06 2.60 8.34
C LEU A 292 -19.63 2.83 7.85
N VAL A 293 -18.96 1.80 7.33
CA VAL A 293 -17.61 1.91 6.77
C VAL A 293 -17.60 2.83 5.56
N TRP A 294 -18.57 2.76 4.67
CA TRP A 294 -18.68 3.67 3.53
C TRP A 294 -18.94 5.13 3.96
N ALA A 295 -19.70 5.34 5.02
CA ALA A 295 -19.84 6.67 5.61
C ALA A 295 -18.51 7.21 6.16
N ILE A 296 -17.70 6.34 6.76
CA ILE A 296 -16.34 6.66 7.23
C ILE A 296 -15.40 6.98 6.05
N GLU A 297 -15.38 6.17 4.99
CA GLU A 297 -14.57 6.43 3.80
C GLU A 297 -14.94 7.76 3.12
N ARG A 298 -16.25 8.07 3.07
CA ARG A 298 -16.74 9.38 2.61
C ARG A 298 -16.16 10.50 3.46
N LYS A 299 -16.26 10.39 4.77
CA LYS A 299 -15.74 11.40 5.71
C LYS A 299 -14.24 11.62 5.56
N LEU A 300 -13.45 10.55 5.45
CA LEU A 300 -12.00 10.63 5.21
C LEU A 300 -11.68 11.37 3.91
N THR A 301 -12.48 11.11 2.86
CA THR A 301 -12.27 11.75 1.55
C THR A 301 -12.65 13.23 1.57
N GLU A 302 -13.78 13.58 2.17
CA GLU A 302 -14.24 14.97 2.33
C GLU A 302 -13.28 15.79 3.18
N ASP A 303 -12.70 15.21 4.23
CA ASP A 303 -11.71 15.84 5.09
C ASP A 303 -10.30 15.87 4.46
N ALA A 304 -10.13 15.28 3.27
CA ALA A 304 -8.82 15.07 2.63
C ALA A 304 -7.81 14.50 3.66
N ALA A 305 -8.22 13.45 4.38
CA ALA A 305 -7.46 12.91 5.49
C ALA A 305 -6.15 12.26 5.03
N ARG A 306 -6.21 11.32 4.15
CA ARG A 306 -5.06 10.65 3.52
C ARG A 306 -5.50 10.16 2.14
N PRO A 307 -5.43 11.01 1.09
CA PRO A 307 -5.88 10.63 -0.24
C PRO A 307 -5.22 9.34 -0.74
N ILE A 308 -6.04 8.35 -1.07
CA ILE A 308 -5.58 7.09 -1.65
C ILE A 308 -5.39 7.28 -3.16
N LEU A 309 -4.25 6.83 -3.68
CA LEU A 309 -3.94 6.86 -5.10
C LEU A 309 -4.49 5.60 -5.80
N TRP A 310 -4.10 4.42 -5.33
CA TRP A 310 -4.63 3.13 -5.79
C TRP A 310 -4.29 2.01 -4.82
N HIS A 311 -4.99 0.89 -4.92
CA HIS A 311 -4.65 -0.37 -4.28
C HIS A 311 -3.77 -1.21 -5.20
N ASN A 312 -2.70 -1.77 -4.65
CA ASN A 312 -1.69 -2.48 -5.39
C ASN A 312 -2.07 -3.92 -5.66
N ARG A 313 -1.75 -4.39 -6.87
CA ARG A 313 -1.67 -5.82 -7.17
C ARG A 313 -0.22 -6.23 -7.27
N SER A 314 0.11 -7.37 -6.73
CA SER A 314 1.48 -7.90 -6.72
C SER A 314 1.50 -9.35 -7.18
N GLY A 315 2.56 -9.71 -7.89
CA GLY A 315 2.74 -11.03 -8.45
C GLY A 315 3.59 -11.94 -7.58
N THR A 316 3.29 -13.22 -7.65
CA THR A 316 4.13 -14.30 -7.16
C THR A 316 4.26 -15.33 -8.26
N CYS A 317 5.48 -15.81 -8.51
CA CYS A 317 5.74 -16.89 -9.47
C CYS A 317 6.42 -18.07 -8.77
N TRP A 318 6.11 -19.29 -9.23
CA TRP A 318 6.71 -20.52 -8.76
C TRP A 318 6.82 -21.55 -9.89
N HIS A 319 7.77 -22.47 -9.76
CA HIS A 319 7.91 -23.55 -10.71
C HIS A 319 6.78 -24.59 -10.57
N PRO A 320 6.39 -25.31 -11.64
CA PRO A 320 5.24 -26.22 -11.64
C PRO A 320 5.31 -27.35 -10.61
N TYR A 321 6.49 -27.71 -10.13
CA TYR A 321 6.68 -28.70 -9.07
C TYR A 321 6.39 -28.17 -7.66
N VAL A 322 6.26 -26.87 -7.46
CA VAL A 322 5.79 -26.30 -6.20
C VAL A 322 4.27 -26.41 -6.13
N LYS A 323 3.77 -27.11 -5.15
CA LYS A 323 2.35 -27.40 -4.96
C LYS A 323 1.83 -26.82 -3.65
N GLY A 324 0.51 -26.61 -3.57
CA GLY A 324 -0.16 -26.18 -2.34
C GLY A 324 0.03 -24.69 -1.97
N TYR A 325 0.76 -23.91 -2.78
CA TYR A 325 0.83 -22.48 -2.59
C TYR A 325 -0.49 -21.81 -3.00
N THR A 326 -1.01 -20.96 -2.13
CA THR A 326 -2.22 -20.16 -2.39
C THR A 326 -1.93 -18.70 -2.10
N PRO A 327 -1.94 -17.82 -3.13
CA PRO A 327 -1.82 -16.38 -2.92
C PRO A 327 -2.97 -15.88 -2.05
N MET A 328 -2.66 -14.98 -1.13
CA MET A 328 -3.65 -14.39 -0.23
C MET A 328 -3.82 -12.91 -0.51
N VAL A 329 -5.04 -12.44 -0.49
CA VAL A 329 -5.38 -11.03 -0.71
C VAL A 329 -4.88 -10.13 0.44
N ASN A 330 -4.87 -10.66 1.66
CA ASN A 330 -4.56 -9.90 2.87
C ASN A 330 -3.06 -9.80 3.13
N SER A 331 -2.39 -9.05 2.35
CA SER A 331 -1.06 -8.51 2.45
C SER A 331 0.10 -9.48 2.75
N ILE A 332 1.30 -8.93 2.66
CA ILE A 332 2.57 -9.61 2.95
C ILE A 332 2.64 -10.24 4.35
N TYR A 333 1.86 -9.77 5.33
CA TYR A 333 1.90 -10.30 6.70
C TYR A 333 1.29 -11.70 6.80
N ASN A 334 0.29 -12.03 6.00
CA ASN A 334 -0.34 -13.35 5.92
C ASN A 334 0.09 -14.19 4.70
N GLY A 335 0.75 -13.58 3.72
CA GLY A 335 1.15 -14.23 2.47
C GLY A 335 2.26 -15.26 2.59
N LEU A 336 2.94 -15.33 3.75
CA LEU A 336 4.02 -16.28 4.01
C LEU A 336 3.53 -17.57 4.70
N ARG A 337 2.31 -18.00 4.43
CA ARG A 337 1.73 -19.22 4.97
C ARG A 337 2.19 -20.42 4.14
N MET A 338 3.33 -20.97 4.51
CA MET A 338 4.00 -22.04 3.77
C MET A 338 3.73 -23.45 4.34
N GLU A 339 2.82 -23.60 5.30
CA GLU A 339 2.54 -24.89 5.94
C GLU A 339 1.91 -25.93 4.98
N ASP A 340 1.24 -25.47 3.92
CA ASP A 340 0.58 -26.34 2.94
C ASP A 340 1.41 -26.52 1.66
N VAL A 341 2.55 -25.85 1.55
CA VAL A 341 3.44 -25.95 0.39
C VAL A 341 4.27 -27.24 0.45
N TRP A 342 4.39 -27.92 -0.70
CA TRP A 342 5.22 -29.10 -0.88
C TRP A 342 5.85 -29.15 -2.28
N LEU A 343 6.85 -29.97 -2.48
CA LEU A 343 7.57 -30.11 -3.74
C LEU A 343 7.32 -31.47 -4.37
N ASP A 344 6.85 -31.47 -5.61
CA ASP A 344 6.62 -32.65 -6.46
C ASP A 344 7.83 -32.86 -7.36
N ARG A 345 8.91 -33.38 -6.76
CA ARG A 345 10.19 -33.66 -7.42
C ARG A 345 10.52 -35.15 -7.42
#